data_84222e60e3798d69e07a0c2d7cdcd8df
#
_entry.id   84222e60e3798d69e07a0c2d7cdcd8df
#
_cell.length_a   1.000
_cell.length_b   1.000
_cell.length_c   1.000
_cell.angle_alpha   90.00
_cell.angle_beta   90.00
_cell.angle_gamma   90.00
#
_symmetry.space_group_name_H-M   'P 1'
#
loop_
_entity.id
_entity.type
_entity.pdbx_description
1 polymer ?
#
loop_
_entity_poly.entity_id
_entity_poly.type
_entity_poly.pdbx_seq_one_letter_code
_entity_poly.pdbx_strand_id
1 'polypeptide(L)'
;MGPLSILTIIFIAVVIDLLFGELPTNIHPVVFIGRIIEIFKKLKERYSLINTRIAGAFLTIFLIILLSWIFAFIIWIFKFNNLLMIIISSILLSTTFSIKLLINSADNVKIDINHDIDNARKSVSYLVSRDTSQLSYEKIISAVIETLTENITDSVVSPIFYTFILGVLGGIAYRVVNTLDAMIGYKNPKNINIGW
;
A
#
# COMPACT_ATOMS: atom_id res chain seq x y z
N MET A 1 -2.20 13.68 -19.97
CA MET A 1 -2.44 14.73 -18.96
C MET A 1 -1.23 15.66 -18.92
N GLY A 2 -1.43 16.97 -18.79
CA GLY A 2 -0.32 17.92 -18.64
C GLY A 2 0.24 17.91 -17.21
N PRO A 3 1.44 18.46 -16.98
CA PRO A 3 2.07 18.48 -15.65
C PRO A 3 1.19 19.13 -14.57
N LEU A 4 0.51 20.23 -14.92
CA LEU A 4 -0.39 20.92 -14.00
C LEU A 4 -1.57 20.03 -13.55
N SER A 5 -2.15 19.26 -14.47
CA SER A 5 -3.22 18.30 -14.12
C SER A 5 -2.73 17.20 -13.18
N ILE A 6 -1.49 16.72 -13.35
CA ILE A 6 -0.89 15.71 -12.46
C ILE A 6 -0.71 16.28 -11.05
N LEU A 7 -0.19 17.50 -10.91
CA LEU A 7 -0.05 18.16 -9.61
C LEU A 7 -1.41 18.36 -8.92
N THR A 8 -2.43 18.80 -9.68
CA THR A 8 -3.79 18.96 -9.16
C THR A 8 -4.35 17.62 -8.67
N ILE A 9 -4.16 16.54 -9.43
CA ILE A 9 -4.60 15.18 -9.06
C ILE A 9 -3.91 14.72 -7.78
N ILE A 10 -2.59 14.90 -7.67
CA ILE A 10 -1.84 14.53 -6.46
C ILE A 10 -2.35 15.32 -5.25
N PHE A 11 -2.50 16.64 -5.38
CA PHE A 11 -3.00 17.48 -4.29
C PHE A 11 -4.38 17.05 -3.81
N ILE A 12 -5.33 16.84 -4.73
CA ILE A 12 -6.69 16.41 -4.38
C ILE A 12 -6.66 15.00 -3.77
N ALA A 13 -5.84 14.08 -4.28
CA ALA A 13 -5.72 12.72 -3.75
C ALA A 13 -5.20 12.71 -2.30
N VAL A 14 -4.20 13.55 -1.98
CA VAL A 14 -3.70 13.72 -0.61
C VAL A 14 -4.80 14.30 0.30
N VAL A 15 -5.55 15.30 -0.15
CA VAL A 15 -6.67 15.87 0.61
C VAL A 15 -7.76 14.83 0.85
N ILE A 16 -8.09 14.00 -0.14
CA ILE A 16 -9.07 12.92 0.01
C ILE A 16 -8.61 11.92 1.08
N ASP A 17 -7.36 11.47 1.04
CA ASP A 17 -6.85 10.51 2.02
C ASP A 17 -6.83 11.12 3.45
N LEU A 18 -6.41 12.37 3.61
CA LEU A 18 -6.41 13.06 4.90
C LEU A 18 -7.82 13.21 5.49
N LEU A 19 -8.82 13.53 4.66
CA LEU A 19 -10.19 13.76 5.13
C LEU A 19 -10.93 12.45 5.38
N PHE A 20 -10.91 11.54 4.42
CA PHE A 20 -11.73 10.32 4.44
C PHE A 20 -10.94 9.09 4.90
N GLY A 21 -9.62 9.06 4.69
CA GLY A 21 -8.78 7.89 4.94
C GLY A 21 -8.97 6.81 3.87
N GLU A 22 -8.61 5.58 4.24
CA GLU A 22 -8.70 4.44 3.33
C GLU A 22 -10.14 4.06 2.99
N LEU A 23 -10.33 3.52 1.78
CA LEU A 23 -11.61 2.96 1.37
C LEU A 23 -12.00 1.75 2.23
N PRO A 24 -13.30 1.45 2.37
CA PRO A 24 -13.75 0.23 3.01
C PRO A 24 -13.08 -1.01 2.39
N THR A 25 -12.71 -1.97 3.22
CA THR A 25 -11.96 -3.18 2.84
C THR A 25 -12.57 -3.97 1.68
N ASN A 26 -13.90 -3.91 1.53
CA ASN A 26 -14.61 -4.64 0.47
C ASN A 26 -14.33 -4.11 -0.95
N ILE A 27 -13.98 -2.83 -1.07
CA ILE A 27 -13.75 -2.15 -2.36
C ILE A 27 -12.32 -1.63 -2.50
N HIS A 28 -11.46 -1.85 -1.49
CA HIS A 28 -10.09 -1.33 -1.51
C HIS A 28 -9.21 -2.12 -2.49
N PRO A 29 -8.53 -1.45 -3.47
CA PRO A 29 -7.70 -2.13 -4.46
C PRO A 29 -6.60 -3.00 -3.86
N VAL A 30 -5.95 -2.57 -2.76
CA VAL A 30 -4.91 -3.32 -2.07
C VAL A 30 -5.44 -4.64 -1.51
N VAL A 31 -6.67 -4.67 -1.00
CA VAL A 31 -7.32 -5.91 -0.53
C VAL A 31 -7.59 -6.87 -1.68
N PHE A 32 -7.99 -6.33 -2.84
CA PHE A 32 -8.16 -7.14 -4.05
C PHE A 32 -6.83 -7.74 -4.53
N ILE A 33 -5.76 -6.95 -4.56
CA ILE A 33 -4.40 -7.43 -4.85
C ILE A 33 -4.02 -8.55 -3.87
N GLY A 34 -4.20 -8.33 -2.57
CA GLY A 34 -3.90 -9.31 -1.53
C GLY A 34 -4.61 -10.63 -1.73
N ARG A 35 -5.89 -10.62 -2.08
CA ARG A 35 -6.67 -11.84 -2.38
C ARG A 35 -6.10 -12.61 -3.58
N ILE A 36 -5.69 -11.93 -4.64
CA ILE A 36 -5.07 -12.59 -5.80
C ILE A 36 -3.74 -13.24 -5.39
N ILE A 37 -2.92 -12.55 -4.60
CA ILE A 37 -1.65 -13.09 -4.10
C ILE A 37 -1.89 -14.34 -3.25
N GLU A 38 -2.89 -14.34 -2.37
CA GLU A 38 -3.23 -15.51 -1.56
C GLU A 38 -3.72 -16.70 -2.38
N ILE A 39 -4.56 -16.44 -3.40
CA ILE A 39 -5.00 -17.48 -4.33
C ILE A 39 -3.78 -18.09 -5.04
N PHE A 40 -2.87 -17.24 -5.50
CA PHE A 40 -1.64 -17.69 -6.15
C PHE A 40 -0.76 -18.55 -5.22
N LYS A 41 -0.59 -18.14 -3.96
CA LYS A 41 0.13 -18.95 -2.96
C LYS A 41 -0.49 -20.34 -2.77
N LYS A 42 -1.82 -20.42 -2.64
CA LYS A 42 -2.55 -21.68 -2.49
C LYS A 42 -2.41 -22.58 -3.73
N LEU A 43 -2.50 -21.99 -4.93
CA LEU A 43 -2.31 -22.75 -6.19
C LEU A 43 -0.90 -23.30 -6.29
N LYS A 44 0.11 -22.52 -5.93
CA LYS A 44 1.50 -22.97 -5.90
C LYS A 44 1.71 -24.14 -4.94
N GLU A 45 1.18 -24.07 -3.72
CA GLU A 45 1.27 -25.14 -2.74
C GLU A 45 0.61 -26.44 -3.26
N ARG A 46 -0.52 -26.32 -3.96
CA ARG A 46 -1.28 -27.45 -4.48
C ARG A 46 -0.63 -28.16 -5.66
N TYR A 47 0.04 -27.41 -6.55
CA TYR A 47 0.49 -27.97 -7.84
C TYR A 47 2.00 -28.16 -7.95
N SER A 48 2.79 -27.91 -6.90
CA SER A 48 4.27 -28.08 -6.90
C SER A 48 4.95 -27.60 -8.20
N LEU A 49 4.34 -26.66 -8.91
CA LEU A 49 4.60 -26.32 -10.30
C LEU A 49 5.78 -25.37 -10.42
N ILE A 50 6.68 -25.66 -11.35
CA ILE A 50 7.52 -24.75 -12.12
C ILE A 50 8.44 -23.84 -11.29
N ASN A 51 9.59 -23.48 -11.86
CA ASN A 51 10.52 -22.50 -11.29
C ASN A 51 9.79 -21.34 -10.62
N THR A 52 9.75 -21.35 -9.31
CA THR A 52 8.91 -20.47 -8.47
C THR A 52 9.25 -19.00 -8.65
N ARG A 53 10.48 -18.66 -9.09
CA ARG A 53 10.90 -17.28 -9.43
C ARG A 53 10.22 -16.78 -10.69
N ILE A 54 10.12 -17.61 -11.72
CA ILE A 54 9.41 -17.25 -12.97
C ILE A 54 7.92 -17.02 -12.66
N ALA A 55 7.32 -17.87 -11.82
CA ALA A 55 5.93 -17.71 -11.41
C ALA A 55 5.70 -16.41 -10.60
N GLY A 56 6.62 -16.04 -9.72
CA GLY A 56 6.58 -14.76 -8.99
C GLY A 56 6.72 -13.55 -9.92
N ALA A 57 7.67 -13.59 -10.85
CA ALA A 57 7.83 -12.54 -11.86
C ALA A 57 6.58 -12.39 -12.73
N PHE A 58 6.00 -13.52 -13.19
CA PHE A 58 4.73 -13.51 -13.93
C PHE A 58 3.59 -12.90 -13.12
N LEU A 59 3.42 -13.28 -11.84
CA LEU A 59 2.41 -12.69 -10.96
C LEU A 59 2.58 -11.17 -10.85
N THR A 60 3.81 -10.70 -10.66
CA THR A 60 4.12 -9.27 -10.54
C THR A 60 3.71 -8.51 -11.81
N ILE A 61 4.18 -8.98 -12.97
CA ILE A 61 3.86 -8.37 -14.25
C ILE A 61 2.35 -8.41 -14.53
N PHE A 62 1.72 -9.55 -14.26
CA PHE A 62 0.27 -9.72 -14.44
C PHE A 62 -0.52 -8.73 -13.60
N LEU A 63 -0.20 -8.58 -12.30
CA LEU A 63 -0.91 -7.66 -11.42
C LEU A 63 -0.71 -6.20 -11.83
N ILE A 64 0.52 -5.81 -12.20
CA ILE A 64 0.80 -4.44 -12.67
C ILE A 64 -0.04 -4.15 -13.93
N ILE A 65 -0.03 -5.04 -14.92
CA ILE A 65 -0.78 -4.85 -16.15
C ILE A 65 -2.29 -4.83 -15.87
N LEU A 66 -2.80 -5.78 -15.11
CA LEU A 66 -4.24 -5.91 -14.79
C LEU A 66 -4.76 -4.66 -14.10
N LEU A 67 -4.11 -4.23 -13.02
CA LEU A 67 -4.55 -3.06 -12.25
C LEU A 67 -4.38 -1.77 -13.07
N SER A 68 -3.24 -1.59 -13.74
CA SER A 68 -3.03 -0.42 -14.60
C SER A 68 -4.07 -0.35 -15.71
N TRP A 69 -4.45 -1.48 -16.31
CA TRP A 69 -5.48 -1.54 -17.34
C TRP A 69 -6.87 -1.19 -16.80
N ILE A 70 -7.25 -1.77 -15.65
CA ILE A 70 -8.55 -1.46 -14.99
C ILE A 70 -8.64 0.04 -14.69
N PHE A 71 -7.62 0.63 -14.07
CA PHE A 71 -7.61 2.05 -13.72
C PHE A 71 -7.55 2.95 -14.95
N ALA A 72 -6.75 2.59 -15.95
CA ALA A 72 -6.71 3.31 -17.23
C ALA A 72 -8.08 3.29 -17.91
N PHE A 73 -8.77 2.15 -17.89
CA PHE A 73 -10.12 2.01 -18.45
C PHE A 73 -11.14 2.90 -17.71
N ILE A 74 -11.10 2.92 -16.38
CA ILE A 74 -11.98 3.79 -15.59
C ILE A 74 -11.69 5.26 -15.95
N ILE A 75 -10.44 5.70 -15.96
CA ILE A 75 -10.06 7.08 -16.31
C ILE A 75 -10.51 7.40 -17.76
N TRP A 76 -10.36 6.44 -18.67
CA TRP A 76 -10.74 6.61 -20.09
C TRP A 76 -12.25 6.85 -20.26
N ILE A 77 -13.11 6.21 -19.47
CA ILE A 77 -14.56 6.43 -19.49
C ILE A 77 -14.88 7.92 -19.26
N PHE A 78 -14.14 8.60 -18.40
CA PHE A 78 -14.39 9.99 -18.01
C PHE A 78 -13.58 11.02 -18.80
N LYS A 79 -12.83 10.60 -19.84
CA LYS A 79 -11.98 11.51 -20.63
C LYS A 79 -12.75 12.61 -21.40
N PHE A 80 -14.06 12.45 -21.57
CA PHE A 80 -14.93 13.43 -22.24
C PHE A 80 -15.10 14.73 -21.44
N ASN A 81 -14.81 14.70 -20.12
CA ASN A 81 -14.87 15.87 -19.25
C ASN A 81 -13.61 15.94 -18.39
N ASN A 82 -12.80 16.99 -18.60
CA ASN A 82 -11.53 17.15 -17.90
C ASN A 82 -11.69 17.23 -16.36
N LEU A 83 -12.75 17.85 -15.87
CA LEU A 83 -13.00 17.98 -14.44
C LEU A 83 -13.31 16.60 -13.82
N LEU A 84 -14.22 15.83 -14.44
CA LEU A 84 -14.53 14.47 -14.00
C LEU A 84 -13.30 13.55 -14.07
N MET A 85 -12.52 13.66 -15.13
CA MET A 85 -11.28 12.89 -15.27
C MET A 85 -10.30 13.19 -14.12
N ILE A 86 -10.12 14.47 -13.74
CA ILE A 86 -9.27 14.85 -12.61
C ILE A 86 -9.82 14.29 -11.29
N ILE A 87 -11.12 14.45 -11.03
CA ILE A 87 -11.76 13.97 -9.80
C ILE A 87 -11.61 12.44 -9.68
N ILE A 88 -11.96 11.69 -10.71
CA ILE A 88 -11.87 10.23 -10.71
C ILE A 88 -10.41 9.77 -10.55
N SER A 89 -9.48 10.40 -11.28
CA SER A 89 -8.05 10.11 -11.15
C SER A 89 -7.54 10.36 -9.73
N SER A 90 -8.01 11.42 -9.07
CA SER A 90 -7.65 11.75 -7.70
C SER A 90 -8.20 10.73 -6.69
N ILE A 91 -9.45 10.30 -6.85
CA ILE A 91 -10.05 9.24 -6.03
C ILE A 91 -9.28 7.93 -6.20
N LEU A 92 -8.96 7.55 -7.44
CA LEU A 92 -8.20 6.34 -7.71
C LEU A 92 -6.78 6.43 -7.12
N LEU A 93 -6.12 7.57 -7.25
CA LEU A 93 -4.78 7.77 -6.72
C LEU A 93 -4.79 7.79 -5.18
N SER A 94 -5.80 8.35 -4.52
CA SER A 94 -5.88 8.38 -3.05
C SER A 94 -5.86 6.98 -2.45
N THR A 95 -6.32 5.96 -3.18
CA THR A 95 -6.27 4.56 -2.72
C THR A 95 -4.84 3.99 -2.63
N THR A 96 -3.85 4.71 -3.13
CA THR A 96 -2.44 4.33 -3.02
C THR A 96 -1.76 4.91 -1.78
N PHE A 97 -2.40 5.86 -1.12
CA PHE A 97 -1.90 6.52 0.09
C PHE A 97 -2.43 5.86 1.36
N SER A 98 -1.80 6.14 2.49
CA SER A 98 -2.23 5.71 3.82
C SER A 98 -1.86 6.75 4.87
N ILE A 99 -1.95 8.06 4.54
CA ILE A 99 -1.49 9.16 5.42
C ILE A 99 -2.32 9.20 6.70
N LYS A 100 -3.65 9.21 6.56
CA LYS A 100 -4.56 9.23 7.71
C LYS A 100 -4.40 8.01 8.60
N LEU A 101 -4.21 6.82 8.00
CA LEU A 101 -3.98 5.59 8.74
C LEU A 101 -2.68 5.67 9.56
N LEU A 102 -1.59 6.19 8.97
CA LEU A 102 -0.31 6.36 9.68
C LEU A 102 -0.43 7.33 10.84
N ILE A 103 -1.10 8.48 10.65
CA ILE A 103 -1.35 9.45 11.72
C ILE A 103 -2.15 8.80 12.87
N ASN A 104 -3.26 8.16 12.54
CA ASN A 104 -4.10 7.50 13.54
C ASN A 104 -3.35 6.39 14.29
N SER A 105 -2.51 5.63 13.60
CA SER A 105 -1.70 4.57 14.21
C SER A 105 -0.70 5.14 15.22
N ALA A 106 -0.05 6.25 14.89
CA ALA A 106 0.85 6.95 15.80
C ALA A 106 0.12 7.52 17.02
N ASP A 107 -1.02 8.16 16.79
CA ASP A 107 -1.83 8.74 17.88
C ASP A 107 -2.38 7.67 18.82
N ASN A 108 -2.81 6.53 18.32
CA ASN A 108 -3.26 5.41 19.17
C ASN A 108 -2.14 4.93 20.10
N VAL A 109 -0.93 4.70 19.58
CA VAL A 109 0.21 4.30 20.44
C VAL A 109 0.55 5.39 21.44
N LYS A 110 0.52 6.68 21.03
CA LYS A 110 0.77 7.82 21.92
C LYS A 110 -0.26 7.90 23.06
N ILE A 111 -1.52 7.61 22.78
CA ILE A 111 -2.57 7.57 23.82
C ILE A 111 -2.31 6.40 24.75
N ASP A 112 -2.10 5.20 24.22
CA ASP A 112 -1.92 3.99 25.01
C ASP A 112 -0.69 4.06 25.91
N ILE A 113 0.44 4.60 25.42
CA ILE A 113 1.69 4.69 26.18
C ILE A 113 1.58 5.64 27.40
N ASN A 114 0.65 6.60 27.36
CA ASN A 114 0.38 7.50 28.49
C ASN A 114 -0.56 6.89 29.52
N HIS A 115 -1.27 5.81 29.18
CA HIS A 115 -2.23 5.15 30.07
C HIS A 115 -1.66 3.84 30.64
N ASP A 116 -1.16 2.97 29.77
CA ASP A 116 -0.65 1.65 30.16
C ASP A 116 0.36 1.12 29.12
N ILE A 117 1.53 0.72 29.60
CA ILE A 117 2.61 0.21 28.75
C ILE A 117 2.23 -1.10 28.05
N ASP A 118 1.39 -1.95 28.64
CA ASP A 118 0.98 -3.21 28.04
C ASP A 118 0.00 -2.99 26.89
N ASN A 119 -0.88 -2.00 26.99
CA ASN A 119 -1.72 -1.56 25.90
C ASN A 119 -0.86 -0.97 24.75
N ALA A 120 0.14 -0.16 25.06
CA ALA A 120 1.06 0.37 24.08
C ALA A 120 1.85 -0.74 23.36
N ARG A 121 2.34 -1.75 24.07
CA ARG A 121 2.98 -2.94 23.50
C ARG A 121 2.08 -3.67 22.51
N LYS A 122 0.79 -3.81 22.85
CA LYS A 122 -0.21 -4.40 21.98
C LYS A 122 -0.45 -3.54 20.74
N SER A 123 -0.62 -2.23 20.88
CA SER A 123 -0.82 -1.32 19.74
C SER A 123 0.38 -1.32 18.80
N VAL A 124 1.61 -1.34 19.32
CA VAL A 124 2.82 -1.47 18.48
C VAL A 124 2.90 -2.83 17.81
N SER A 125 2.41 -3.91 18.42
CA SER A 125 2.43 -5.25 17.80
C SER A 125 1.65 -5.34 16.49
N TYR A 126 0.70 -4.43 16.25
CA TYR A 126 0.00 -4.32 14.97
C TYR A 126 0.78 -3.57 13.89
N LEU A 127 1.84 -2.85 14.28
CA LEU A 127 2.64 -2.01 13.39
C LEU A 127 3.97 -2.65 13.01
N VAL A 128 4.51 -3.54 13.86
CA VAL A 128 5.82 -4.16 13.66
C VAL A 128 5.72 -5.68 13.65
N SER A 129 6.61 -6.35 12.92
CA SER A 129 6.65 -7.82 12.83
C SER A 129 7.48 -8.49 13.93
N ARG A 130 8.14 -7.70 14.82
CA ARG A 130 8.95 -8.21 15.93
C ARG A 130 8.12 -8.41 17.21
N ASP A 131 8.64 -9.22 18.14
CA ASP A 131 8.01 -9.37 19.45
C ASP A 131 8.07 -8.05 20.23
N THR A 132 6.92 -7.61 20.71
CA THR A 132 6.74 -6.35 21.46
C THR A 132 6.50 -6.56 22.94
N SER A 133 6.35 -7.79 23.41
CA SER A 133 5.90 -8.14 24.76
C SER A 133 6.80 -7.61 25.89
N GLN A 134 8.09 -7.39 25.61
CA GLN A 134 9.09 -6.93 26.57
C GLN A 134 9.71 -5.57 26.22
N LEU A 135 9.10 -4.80 25.31
CA LEU A 135 9.65 -3.50 24.94
C LEU A 135 9.53 -2.49 26.09
N SER A 136 10.64 -1.77 26.37
CA SER A 136 10.60 -0.60 27.25
C SER A 136 9.88 0.57 26.57
N TYR A 137 9.54 1.61 27.35
CA TYR A 137 8.93 2.84 26.85
C TYR A 137 9.69 3.44 25.66
N GLU A 138 11.02 3.58 25.78
CA GLU A 138 11.88 4.15 24.74
C GLU A 138 11.92 3.26 23.49
N LYS A 139 11.90 1.94 23.67
CA LYS A 139 11.88 0.98 22.56
C LYS A 139 10.54 0.96 21.82
N ILE A 140 9.44 1.18 22.51
CA ILE A 140 8.11 1.36 21.91
C ILE A 140 8.13 2.59 20.99
N ILE A 141 8.58 3.75 21.50
CA ILE A 141 8.68 4.99 20.73
C ILE A 141 9.59 4.80 19.51
N SER A 142 10.78 4.21 19.73
CA SER A 142 11.72 3.94 18.63
C SER A 142 11.10 3.06 17.55
N ALA A 143 10.36 2.01 17.94
CA ALA A 143 9.68 1.11 17.01
C ALA A 143 8.62 1.83 16.17
N VAL A 144 7.84 2.71 16.81
CA VAL A 144 6.82 3.51 16.10
C VAL A 144 7.47 4.47 15.11
N ILE A 145 8.52 5.22 15.53
CA ILE A 145 9.21 6.17 14.65
C ILE A 145 9.83 5.44 13.45
N GLU A 146 10.49 4.30 13.68
CA GLU A 146 11.09 3.46 12.63
C GLU A 146 10.02 3.06 11.60
N THR A 147 8.94 2.46 12.06
CA THR A 147 7.85 1.98 11.20
C THR A 147 7.13 3.13 10.47
N LEU A 148 6.88 4.24 11.14
CA LEU A 148 6.27 5.42 10.50
C LEU A 148 7.18 5.99 9.41
N THR A 149 8.48 6.09 9.66
CA THR A 149 9.44 6.62 8.67
C THR A 149 9.51 5.74 7.42
N GLU A 150 9.54 4.41 7.61
CA GLU A 150 9.47 3.43 6.51
C GLU A 150 8.16 3.57 5.74
N ASN A 151 7.03 3.55 6.44
CA ASN A 151 5.71 3.61 5.80
C ASN A 151 5.39 4.97 5.16
N ILE A 152 5.92 6.09 5.66
CA ILE A 152 5.81 7.39 4.97
C ILE A 152 6.49 7.31 3.60
N THR A 153 7.68 6.71 3.53
CA THR A 153 8.36 6.51 2.25
C THR A 153 7.53 5.65 1.31
N ASP A 154 7.02 4.53 1.78
CA ASP A 154 6.32 3.54 0.96
C ASP A 154 4.89 3.93 0.59
N SER A 155 4.17 4.58 1.49
CA SER A 155 2.75 4.85 1.31
C SER A 155 2.42 6.31 1.00
N VAL A 156 3.43 7.18 0.89
CA VAL A 156 3.24 8.60 0.56
C VAL A 156 4.25 9.08 -0.48
N VAL A 157 5.54 9.07 -0.14
CA VAL A 157 6.59 9.68 -0.97
C VAL A 157 6.72 8.95 -2.30
N SER A 158 6.85 7.63 -2.27
CA SER A 158 7.03 6.83 -3.47
C SER A 158 5.83 6.85 -4.41
N PRO A 159 4.57 6.67 -3.96
CA PRO A 159 3.42 6.84 -4.84
C PRO A 159 3.35 8.23 -5.51
N ILE A 160 3.66 9.30 -4.77
CA ILE A 160 3.72 10.66 -5.32
C ILE A 160 4.81 10.77 -6.39
N PHE A 161 6.01 10.27 -6.09
CA PHE A 161 7.16 10.30 -7.00
C PHE A 161 6.86 9.57 -8.31
N TYR A 162 6.36 8.34 -8.24
CA TYR A 162 6.01 7.57 -9.42
C TYR A 162 4.83 8.16 -10.19
N THR A 163 3.87 8.77 -9.50
CA THR A 163 2.78 9.52 -10.15
C THR A 163 3.30 10.73 -10.89
N PHE A 164 4.25 11.46 -10.33
CA PHE A 164 4.84 12.63 -10.96
C PHE A 164 5.58 12.28 -12.27
N ILE A 165 6.32 11.16 -12.28
CA ILE A 165 7.11 10.73 -13.44
C ILE A 165 6.28 10.00 -14.49
N LEU A 166 5.41 9.07 -14.07
CA LEU A 166 4.71 8.13 -14.95
C LEU A 166 3.19 8.36 -15.00
N GLY A 167 2.71 9.43 -14.39
CA GLY A 167 1.29 9.71 -14.24
C GLY A 167 0.61 8.82 -13.20
N VAL A 168 -0.72 8.91 -13.11
CA VAL A 168 -1.53 8.19 -12.11
C VAL A 168 -1.27 6.68 -12.12
N LEU A 169 -1.08 6.09 -13.29
CA LEU A 169 -0.79 4.66 -13.43
C LEU A 169 0.57 4.27 -12.83
N GLY A 170 1.53 5.18 -12.78
CA GLY A 170 2.82 4.97 -12.11
C GLY A 170 2.67 4.79 -10.60
N GLY A 171 1.86 5.62 -9.94
CA GLY A 171 1.56 5.47 -8.51
C GLY A 171 0.83 4.16 -8.20
N ILE A 172 -0.10 3.77 -9.08
CA ILE A 172 -0.83 2.49 -8.95
C ILE A 172 0.10 1.30 -9.14
N ALA A 173 0.95 1.32 -10.17
CA ALA A 173 1.94 0.27 -10.40
C ALA A 173 2.90 0.12 -9.21
N TYR A 174 3.37 1.23 -8.67
CA TYR A 174 4.18 1.21 -7.45
C TYR A 174 3.42 0.56 -6.28
N ARG A 175 2.15 0.93 -6.06
CA ARG A 175 1.35 0.34 -4.97
C ARG A 175 1.17 -1.17 -5.12
N VAL A 176 1.05 -1.68 -6.36
CA VAL A 176 1.03 -3.12 -6.62
C VAL A 176 2.33 -3.78 -6.17
N VAL A 177 3.48 -3.23 -6.56
CA VAL A 177 4.81 -3.76 -6.19
C VAL A 177 5.02 -3.71 -4.68
N ASN A 178 4.70 -2.60 -4.04
CA ASN A 178 4.80 -2.44 -2.58
C ASN A 178 3.91 -3.45 -1.83
N THR A 179 2.69 -3.72 -2.34
CA THR A 179 1.81 -4.74 -1.76
C THR A 179 2.38 -6.15 -1.93
N LEU A 180 2.97 -6.45 -3.08
CA LEU A 180 3.66 -7.73 -3.31
C LEU A 180 4.84 -7.89 -2.35
N ASP A 181 5.66 -6.86 -2.19
CA ASP A 181 6.80 -6.88 -1.27
C ASP A 181 6.33 -7.16 0.16
N ALA A 182 5.33 -6.43 0.64
CA ALA A 182 4.75 -6.63 1.97
C ALA A 182 4.18 -8.05 2.19
N MET A 183 3.67 -8.72 1.15
CA MET A 183 3.02 -10.04 1.29
C MET A 183 3.92 -11.22 0.98
N ILE A 184 4.89 -11.07 0.07
CA ILE A 184 5.73 -12.17 -0.40
C ILE A 184 7.23 -11.82 -0.45
N GLY A 185 7.65 -10.57 -0.20
CA GLY A 185 9.06 -10.15 -0.21
C GLY A 185 9.90 -10.69 0.95
N TYR A 186 9.28 -11.24 1.99
CA TYR A 186 10.00 -11.80 3.14
C TYR A 186 10.78 -13.07 2.78
N LYS A 187 12.05 -13.14 3.23
CA LYS A 187 12.97 -14.29 3.04
C LYS A 187 12.63 -15.44 4.00
N ASN A 188 11.39 -15.89 4.01
CA ASN A 188 11.00 -17.10 4.74
C ASN A 188 10.93 -18.32 3.79
N PRO A 189 10.97 -19.58 4.30
CA PRO A 189 10.97 -20.78 3.47
C PRO A 189 9.80 -20.88 2.49
N LYS A 190 8.66 -20.24 2.80
CA LYS A 190 7.46 -20.25 1.93
C LYS A 190 7.59 -19.26 0.75
N ASN A 191 8.23 -18.13 0.96
CA ASN A 191 8.24 -17.02 0.00
C ASN A 191 9.56 -16.84 -0.75
N ILE A 192 10.69 -17.37 -0.23
CA ILE A 192 12.05 -17.12 -0.74
C ILE A 192 12.23 -17.35 -2.25
N ASN A 193 11.42 -18.22 -2.83
CA ASN A 193 11.48 -18.51 -4.25
C ASN A 193 10.40 -17.82 -5.08
N ILE A 194 9.46 -17.07 -4.48
CA ILE A 194 8.40 -16.36 -5.18
C ILE A 194 8.65 -14.86 -5.18
N GLY A 195 8.96 -14.31 -4.02
CA GLY A 195 9.05 -12.87 -3.81
C GLY A 195 10.46 -12.32 -3.90
N TRP A 196 11.45 -13.19 -4.19
CA TRP A 196 12.87 -12.78 -4.20
C TRP A 196 13.56 -13.13 -5.52
#